data_9ed20dc169648980a0ce45b2d89e0e45
#
_entry.id   9ed20dc169648980a0ce45b2d89e0e45
#
_cell.length_a   1.000
_cell.length_b   1.000
_cell.length_c   1.000
_cell.angle_alpha   90.00
_cell.angle_beta   90.00
_cell.angle_gamma   90.00
#
_symmetry.space_group_name_H-M   'P 1'
#
loop_
_entity.id
_entity.type
_entity.pdbx_description
1 polymer ?
#
loop_
_entity_poly.entity_id
_entity_poly.type
_entity_poly.pdbx_seq_one_letter_code
_entity_poly.pdbx_strand_id
1 'polypeptide(L)'
;MQNKKEINAGILIIGNEVLSGRTQDVNTSTLAIWLNSLGIPVAEVRVIPDDENIIINTINEIRKKYSYIFTTGGIGPTHDDITAESVSKAFNIEYGFHKEAFSILENYYKPGEFNEGRQKMAKMPVSANLILNPSSGAPGFYLSLIHISEPTRLPPL
;
A
#
# COMPACT_ATOMS: atom_id res chain seq x y z
N MET A 1 -24.61 25.22 2.64
CA MET A 1 -23.24 25.22 2.12
C MET A 1 -22.70 23.80 2.27
N GLN A 2 -22.54 23.06 1.17
CA GLN A 2 -21.86 21.77 1.21
C GLN A 2 -20.39 22.08 1.53
N ASN A 3 -19.91 21.62 2.69
CA ASN A 3 -18.49 21.61 3.01
C ASN A 3 -17.81 20.72 1.95
N LYS A 4 -17.18 21.35 0.96
CA LYS A 4 -16.33 20.66 0.00
C LYS A 4 -15.19 20.04 0.82
N LYS A 5 -15.24 18.72 1.02
CA LYS A 5 -14.19 18.02 1.77
C LYS A 5 -12.87 18.33 1.06
N GLU A 6 -11.98 18.98 1.76
CA GLU A 6 -10.69 19.38 1.21
C GLU A 6 -9.90 18.11 0.86
N ILE A 7 -9.50 17.97 -0.40
CA ILE A 7 -8.75 16.82 -0.87
C ILE A 7 -7.32 16.94 -0.34
N ASN A 8 -6.88 15.98 0.43
CA ASN A 8 -5.54 15.93 1.02
C ASN A 8 -5.01 14.50 1.12
N ALA A 9 -3.73 14.36 1.43
CA ALA A 9 -3.05 13.09 1.55
C ALA A 9 -2.34 12.93 2.89
N GLY A 10 -2.28 11.68 3.36
CA GLY A 10 -1.37 11.22 4.40
C GLY A 10 -0.32 10.28 3.81
N ILE A 11 0.92 10.34 4.30
CA ILE A 11 1.99 9.42 3.94
C ILE A 11 2.36 8.60 5.18
N LEU A 12 2.41 7.29 5.02
CA LEU A 12 2.78 6.34 6.04
C LEU A 12 4.04 5.59 5.63
N ILE A 13 5.12 5.82 6.38
CA ILE A 13 6.40 5.14 6.17
C ILE A 13 6.46 3.99 7.17
N ILE A 14 6.65 2.78 6.66
CA ILE A 14 6.70 1.55 7.47
C ILE A 14 8.11 0.99 7.37
N GLY A 15 8.83 0.95 8.48
CA GLY A 15 10.19 0.42 8.48
C GLY A 15 10.96 0.72 9.75
N ASN A 16 11.42 -0.33 10.41
CA ASN A 16 12.31 -0.25 11.56
C ASN A 16 13.67 0.38 11.20
N GLU A 17 14.10 0.23 9.95
CA GLU A 17 15.35 0.80 9.45
C GLU A 17 15.31 2.33 9.37
N VAL A 18 14.14 2.90 9.08
CA VAL A 18 13.93 4.35 9.06
C VAL A 18 13.92 4.88 10.50
N LEU A 19 13.18 4.23 11.41
CA LEU A 19 13.11 4.59 12.82
C LEU A 19 14.46 4.51 13.54
N SER A 20 15.30 3.55 13.15
CA SER A 20 16.65 3.39 13.71
C SER A 20 17.70 4.30 13.08
N GLY A 21 17.34 5.08 12.06
CA GLY A 21 18.26 5.95 11.32
C GLY A 21 19.22 5.21 10.38
N ARG A 22 19.06 3.90 10.19
CA ARG A 22 19.90 3.13 9.25
C ARG A 22 19.61 3.47 7.79
N THR A 23 18.38 3.87 7.50
CA THR A 23 17.95 4.26 6.16
C THR A 23 17.31 5.65 6.23
N GLN A 24 17.77 6.55 5.36
CA GLN A 24 17.16 7.86 5.19
C GLN A 24 15.94 7.72 4.26
N ASP A 25 14.79 8.26 4.69
CA ASP A 25 13.63 8.34 3.83
C ASP A 25 13.81 9.43 2.76
N VAL A 26 13.76 9.02 1.51
CA VAL A 26 13.79 9.90 0.33
C VAL A 26 12.44 9.92 -0.40
N ASN A 27 11.56 8.99 -0.09
CA ASN A 27 10.28 8.81 -0.78
C ASN A 27 9.30 9.93 -0.42
N THR A 28 9.30 10.37 0.83
CA THR A 28 8.38 11.41 1.31
C THR A 28 8.51 12.70 0.53
N SER A 29 9.74 13.21 0.34
CA SER A 29 9.93 14.46 -0.40
C SER A 29 9.49 14.33 -1.86
N THR A 30 9.81 13.22 -2.51
CA THR A 30 9.40 12.93 -3.88
C THR A 30 7.89 12.88 -4.04
N LEU A 31 7.21 12.12 -3.15
CA LEU A 31 5.76 12.02 -3.14
C LEU A 31 5.09 13.36 -2.84
N ALA A 32 5.60 14.11 -1.86
CA ALA A 32 5.04 15.40 -1.48
C ALA A 32 5.13 16.43 -2.62
N ILE A 33 6.27 16.52 -3.30
CA ILE A 33 6.43 17.41 -4.45
C ILE A 33 5.46 17.02 -5.57
N TRP A 34 5.38 15.74 -5.89
CA TRP A 34 4.49 15.24 -6.93
C TRP A 34 3.01 15.49 -6.60
N LEU A 35 2.57 15.15 -5.38
CA LEU A 35 1.19 15.36 -4.94
C LEU A 35 0.80 16.84 -4.93
N ASN A 36 1.67 17.71 -4.44
CA ASN A 36 1.42 19.16 -4.47
C ASN A 36 1.31 19.69 -5.91
N SER A 37 2.07 19.14 -6.87
CA SER A 37 1.94 19.53 -8.28
C SER A 37 0.57 19.15 -8.88
N LEU A 38 -0.10 18.14 -8.29
CA LEU A 38 -1.47 17.72 -8.65
C LEU A 38 -2.55 18.45 -7.85
N GLY A 39 -2.18 19.38 -6.97
CA GLY A 39 -3.14 20.08 -6.10
C GLY A 39 -3.62 19.24 -4.92
N ILE A 40 -2.89 18.21 -4.52
CA ILE A 40 -3.17 17.33 -3.39
C ILE A 40 -2.13 17.60 -2.29
N PRO A 41 -2.41 18.48 -1.32
CA PRO A 41 -1.46 18.76 -0.25
C PRO A 41 -1.27 17.54 0.66
N VAL A 42 -0.02 17.29 1.07
CA VAL A 42 0.29 16.30 2.10
C VAL A 42 0.06 16.95 3.47
N ALA A 43 -0.89 16.42 4.22
CA ALA A 43 -1.30 16.97 5.52
C ALA A 43 -0.58 16.30 6.70
N GLU A 44 -0.13 15.06 6.53
CA GLU A 44 0.56 14.31 7.59
C GLU A 44 1.56 13.31 6.99
N VAL A 45 2.68 13.14 7.67
CA VAL A 45 3.65 12.07 7.42
C VAL A 45 3.89 11.35 8.74
N ARG A 46 3.72 10.03 8.75
CA ARG A 46 4.05 9.18 9.92
C ARG A 46 5.09 8.15 9.56
N VAL A 47 6.00 7.89 10.50
CA VAL A 47 6.93 6.76 10.44
C VAL A 47 6.54 5.79 11.55
N ILE A 48 6.32 4.53 11.19
CA ILE A 48 5.92 3.49 12.13
C ILE A 48 6.78 2.22 11.96
N PRO A 49 6.88 1.39 13.00
CA PRO A 49 7.61 0.13 12.92
C PRO A 49 6.89 -0.90 12.04
N ASP A 50 7.63 -1.95 11.67
CA ASP A 50 7.10 -3.17 11.05
C ASP A 50 6.38 -4.03 12.11
N ASP A 51 5.24 -3.54 12.59
CA ASP A 51 4.35 -4.21 13.54
C ASP A 51 2.93 -4.22 13.00
N GLU A 52 2.36 -5.42 12.87
CA GLU A 52 1.06 -5.62 12.25
C GLU A 52 -0.05 -4.81 12.93
N ASN A 53 -0.11 -4.84 14.25
CA ASN A 53 -1.16 -4.13 14.99
C ASN A 53 -1.04 -2.62 14.85
N ILE A 54 0.20 -2.11 14.88
CA ILE A 54 0.47 -0.69 14.70
C ILE A 54 0.09 -0.26 13.28
N ILE A 55 0.45 -1.03 12.26
CA ILE A 55 0.10 -0.75 10.86
C ILE A 55 -1.42 -0.71 10.70
N ILE A 56 -2.14 -1.75 11.15
CA ILE A 56 -3.60 -1.84 11.04
C ILE A 56 -4.28 -0.66 11.73
N ASN A 57 -3.91 -0.38 12.98
CA ASN A 57 -4.51 0.70 13.76
C ASN A 57 -4.25 2.07 13.12
N THR A 58 -3.02 2.30 12.66
CA THR A 58 -2.65 3.56 12.01
C THR A 58 -3.44 3.76 10.71
N ILE A 59 -3.52 2.74 9.85
CA ILE A 59 -4.31 2.81 8.61
C ILE A 59 -5.77 3.10 8.93
N ASN A 60 -6.36 2.41 9.91
CA ASN A 60 -7.75 2.62 10.31
C ASN A 60 -8.03 4.01 10.89
N GLU A 61 -7.03 4.63 11.50
CA GLU A 61 -7.11 6.01 11.97
C GLU A 61 -7.01 7.02 10.83
N ILE A 62 -5.93 6.94 10.04
CA ILE A 62 -5.61 7.98 9.06
C ILE A 62 -6.54 7.98 7.85
N ARG A 63 -7.11 6.82 7.44
CA ARG A 63 -8.09 6.73 6.35
C ARG A 63 -9.40 7.45 6.62
N LYS A 64 -9.69 7.78 7.88
CA LYS A 64 -10.86 8.59 8.27
C LYS A 64 -10.60 10.08 8.13
N LYS A 65 -9.32 10.49 8.15
CA LYS A 65 -8.88 11.89 8.14
C LYS A 65 -8.57 12.39 6.73
N TYR A 66 -7.93 11.55 5.91
CA TYR A 66 -7.36 11.97 4.63
C TYR A 66 -8.08 11.30 3.46
N SER A 67 -8.09 12.00 2.32
CA SER A 67 -8.70 11.50 1.09
C SER A 67 -7.86 10.41 0.43
N TYR A 68 -6.54 10.54 0.53
CA TYR A 68 -5.56 9.59 0.00
C TYR A 68 -4.56 9.20 1.07
N ILE A 69 -4.20 7.92 1.10
CA ILE A 69 -3.14 7.39 1.95
C ILE A 69 -2.11 6.71 1.05
N PHE A 70 -0.87 7.13 1.19
CA PHE A 70 0.28 6.51 0.52
C PHE A 70 1.11 5.76 1.56
N THR A 71 1.43 4.51 1.29
CA THR A 71 2.32 3.73 2.13
C THR A 71 3.63 3.43 1.41
N THR A 72 4.74 3.48 2.12
CA THR A 72 6.06 3.06 1.64
C THR A 72 6.71 2.13 2.65
N GLY A 73 7.46 1.14 2.17
CA GLY A 73 8.14 0.15 2.99
C GLY A 73 7.34 -1.12 3.25
N GLY A 74 8.04 -2.17 3.66
CA GLY A 74 7.47 -3.46 4.05
C GLY A 74 6.76 -4.25 2.96
N ILE A 75 7.17 -4.10 1.68
CA ILE A 75 6.60 -4.82 0.52
C ILE A 75 7.61 -5.70 -0.22
N GLY A 76 8.76 -5.96 0.39
CA GLY A 76 9.82 -6.79 -0.18
C GLY A 76 9.60 -8.30 0.02
N PRO A 77 10.65 -9.09 -0.28
CA PRO A 77 10.58 -10.55 -0.28
C PRO A 77 10.83 -11.21 1.09
N THR A 78 11.15 -10.43 2.13
CA THR A 78 11.55 -10.97 3.42
C THR A 78 10.35 -11.21 4.35
N HIS A 79 10.58 -11.91 5.47
CA HIS A 79 9.49 -12.28 6.38
C HIS A 79 8.94 -11.10 7.18
N ASP A 80 9.72 -10.06 7.35
CA ASP A 80 9.36 -8.82 8.02
C ASP A 80 8.67 -7.80 7.09
N ASP A 81 8.59 -8.08 5.80
CA ASP A 81 7.76 -7.32 4.85
C ASP A 81 6.29 -7.70 5.01
N ILE A 82 5.59 -7.02 5.91
CA ILE A 82 4.22 -7.35 6.33
C ILE A 82 3.17 -6.31 5.94
N THR A 83 3.57 -5.27 5.21
CA THR A 83 2.66 -4.16 4.87
C THR A 83 1.44 -4.63 4.09
N ALA A 84 1.62 -5.44 3.04
CA ALA A 84 0.49 -5.90 2.21
C ALA A 84 -0.51 -6.76 3.00
N GLU A 85 -0.03 -7.64 3.87
CA GLU A 85 -0.87 -8.44 4.75
C GLU A 85 -1.63 -7.58 5.76
N SER A 86 -0.93 -6.63 6.38
CA SER A 86 -1.54 -5.70 7.34
C SER A 86 -2.61 -4.81 6.70
N VAL A 87 -2.36 -4.34 5.47
CA VAL A 87 -3.38 -3.61 4.67
C VAL A 87 -4.59 -4.49 4.41
N SER A 88 -4.38 -5.74 3.98
CA SER A 88 -5.48 -6.68 3.75
C SER A 88 -6.36 -6.84 4.99
N LYS A 89 -5.74 -7.01 6.16
CA LYS A 89 -6.44 -7.11 7.45
C LYS A 89 -7.17 -5.82 7.82
N ALA A 90 -6.54 -4.66 7.63
CA ALA A 90 -7.16 -3.36 7.92
C ALA A 90 -8.45 -3.11 7.12
N PHE A 91 -8.53 -3.63 5.91
CA PHE A 91 -9.68 -3.49 5.02
C PHE A 91 -10.58 -4.73 4.97
N ASN A 92 -10.25 -5.78 5.74
CA ASN A 92 -10.95 -7.07 5.73
C ASN A 92 -11.06 -7.66 4.31
N ILE A 93 -9.97 -7.63 3.58
CA ILE A 93 -9.82 -8.20 2.23
C ILE A 93 -8.93 -9.43 2.34
N GLU A 94 -9.22 -10.45 1.55
CA GLU A 94 -8.38 -11.65 1.48
C GLU A 94 -6.95 -11.29 1.05
N TYR A 95 -5.96 -11.78 1.82
CA TYR A 95 -4.54 -11.69 1.49
C TYR A 95 -4.11 -12.98 0.78
N GLY A 96 -3.60 -12.86 -0.42
CA GLY A 96 -3.20 -14.02 -1.21
C GLY A 96 -2.42 -13.64 -2.46
N PHE A 97 -2.10 -14.63 -3.28
CA PHE A 97 -1.44 -14.38 -4.56
C PHE A 97 -2.36 -13.61 -5.50
N HIS A 98 -1.93 -12.41 -5.86
CA HIS A 98 -2.57 -11.65 -6.92
C HIS A 98 -2.14 -12.21 -8.27
N LYS A 99 -3.09 -12.72 -9.06
CA LYS A 99 -2.84 -13.47 -10.27
C LYS A 99 -1.96 -12.72 -11.28
N GLU A 100 -2.25 -11.46 -11.52
CA GLU A 100 -1.49 -10.64 -12.48
C GLU A 100 -0.10 -10.30 -11.93
N ALA A 101 0.03 -9.95 -10.64
CA ALA A 101 1.31 -9.68 -10.01
C ALA A 101 2.24 -10.91 -10.04
N PHE A 102 1.69 -12.09 -9.79
CA PHE A 102 2.43 -13.35 -9.89
C PHE A 102 2.98 -13.56 -11.30
N SER A 103 2.14 -13.39 -12.32
CA SER A 103 2.55 -13.53 -13.72
C SER A 103 3.62 -12.53 -14.13
N ILE A 104 3.51 -11.28 -13.68
CA ILE A 104 4.52 -10.23 -13.94
C ILE A 104 5.87 -10.64 -13.35
N LEU A 105 5.90 -11.08 -12.09
CA LEU A 105 7.14 -11.47 -11.41
C LEU A 105 7.74 -12.75 -11.98
N GLU A 106 6.92 -13.75 -12.32
CA GLU A 106 7.38 -14.98 -12.95
C GLU A 106 8.06 -14.71 -14.30
N ASN A 107 7.52 -13.77 -15.08
CA ASN A 107 8.13 -13.38 -16.36
C ASN A 107 9.35 -12.46 -16.21
N TYR A 108 9.46 -11.76 -15.08
CA TYR A 108 10.58 -10.85 -14.82
C TYR A 108 11.85 -11.59 -14.43
N TYR A 109 11.73 -12.65 -13.63
CA TYR A 109 12.86 -13.44 -13.16
C TYR A 109 13.24 -14.55 -14.15
N LYS A 110 14.53 -14.88 -14.19
CA LYS A 110 15.01 -16.01 -14.99
C LYS A 110 14.49 -17.34 -14.41
N PRO A 111 14.39 -18.39 -15.25
CA PRO A 111 14.03 -19.73 -14.79
C PRO A 111 14.89 -20.17 -13.59
N GLY A 112 14.25 -20.62 -12.51
CA GLY A 112 14.89 -21.03 -11.27
C GLY A 112 15.18 -19.90 -10.27
N GLU A 113 15.04 -18.63 -10.66
CA GLU A 113 15.26 -17.50 -9.75
C GLU A 113 14.00 -17.03 -9.03
N PHE A 114 12.82 -17.42 -9.50
CA PHE A 114 11.53 -17.05 -8.91
C PHE A 114 11.20 -17.98 -7.74
N ASN A 115 11.96 -17.84 -6.66
CA ASN A 115 11.83 -18.61 -5.42
C ASN A 115 10.67 -18.11 -4.53
N GLU A 116 10.37 -18.82 -3.45
CA GLU A 116 9.27 -18.51 -2.52
C GLU A 116 9.32 -17.09 -1.96
N GLY A 117 10.52 -16.58 -1.62
CA GLY A 117 10.67 -15.20 -1.16
C GLY A 117 10.24 -14.18 -2.21
N ARG A 118 10.63 -14.40 -3.47
CA ARG A 118 10.22 -13.54 -4.59
C ARG A 118 8.75 -13.68 -4.93
N GLN A 119 8.20 -14.90 -4.81
CA GLN A 119 6.76 -15.14 -4.97
C GLN A 119 5.93 -14.40 -3.93
N LYS A 120 6.46 -14.23 -2.71
CA LYS A 120 5.78 -13.47 -1.65
C LYS A 120 5.44 -12.04 -2.10
N MET A 121 6.25 -11.41 -2.95
CA MET A 121 5.97 -10.07 -3.47
C MET A 121 4.72 -10.00 -4.37
N ALA A 122 4.20 -11.14 -4.81
CA ALA A 122 2.90 -11.23 -5.49
C ALA A 122 1.72 -11.39 -4.52
N LYS A 123 1.98 -11.56 -3.21
CA LYS A 123 0.92 -11.63 -2.20
C LYS A 123 0.52 -10.22 -1.78
N MET A 124 -0.75 -9.92 -1.94
CA MET A 124 -1.36 -8.64 -1.62
C MET A 124 -2.87 -8.81 -1.42
N PRO A 125 -3.64 -7.75 -1.10
CA PRO A 125 -5.09 -7.85 -1.17
C PRO A 125 -5.52 -8.32 -2.56
N VAL A 126 -6.23 -9.45 -2.65
CA VAL A 126 -6.53 -10.11 -3.95
C VAL A 126 -7.37 -9.26 -4.89
N SER A 127 -8.12 -8.31 -4.36
CA SER A 127 -8.94 -7.37 -5.15
C SER A 127 -8.25 -6.03 -5.46
N ALA A 128 -6.98 -5.89 -5.11
CA ALA A 128 -6.23 -4.67 -5.38
C ALA A 128 -5.97 -4.46 -6.87
N ASN A 129 -5.77 -3.21 -7.24
CA ASN A 129 -5.23 -2.87 -8.56
C ASN A 129 -3.70 -2.69 -8.45
N LEU A 130 -2.99 -2.99 -9.52
CA LEU A 130 -1.54 -2.92 -9.53
C LEU A 130 -1.01 -1.53 -9.88
N ILE A 131 0.11 -1.17 -9.26
CA ILE A 131 0.99 -0.06 -9.66
C ILE A 131 2.24 -0.71 -10.25
N LEU A 132 2.42 -0.60 -11.56
CA LEU A 132 3.55 -1.22 -12.24
C LEU A 132 4.87 -0.55 -11.84
N ASN A 133 5.89 -1.37 -11.64
CA ASN A 133 7.24 -0.92 -11.28
C ASN A 133 8.26 -1.45 -12.30
N PRO A 134 8.58 -0.67 -13.33
CA PRO A 134 9.52 -1.10 -14.37
C PRO A 134 10.96 -1.27 -13.86
N SER A 135 11.31 -0.65 -12.75
CA SER A 135 12.68 -0.67 -12.23
C SER A 135 13.04 -1.98 -11.53
N SER A 136 12.12 -2.58 -10.77
CA SER A 136 12.38 -3.79 -9.99
C SER A 136 11.50 -4.97 -10.38
N GLY A 137 10.54 -4.77 -11.27
CA GLY A 137 9.54 -5.78 -11.64
C GLY A 137 8.50 -6.07 -10.57
N ALA A 138 8.76 -5.76 -9.30
CA ALA A 138 7.82 -5.97 -8.21
C ALA A 138 6.74 -4.88 -8.19
N PRO A 139 5.48 -5.20 -8.52
CA PRO A 139 4.41 -4.20 -8.56
C PRO A 139 4.03 -3.75 -7.15
N GLY A 140 3.68 -2.47 -7.03
CA GLY A 140 2.90 -1.98 -5.91
C GLY A 140 1.41 -2.24 -6.15
N PHE A 141 0.56 -1.83 -5.21
CA PHE A 141 -0.88 -1.97 -5.34
C PHE A 141 -1.62 -0.77 -4.75
N TYR A 142 -2.86 -0.59 -5.18
CA TYR A 142 -3.77 0.37 -4.56
C TYR A 142 -5.17 -0.20 -4.41
N LEU A 143 -5.88 0.31 -3.40
CA LEU A 143 -7.26 -0.01 -3.10
C LEU A 143 -8.11 1.25 -3.24
N SER A 144 -9.26 1.13 -3.89
CA SER A 144 -10.27 2.19 -3.92
C SER A 144 -11.35 1.88 -2.90
N LEU A 145 -11.57 2.78 -1.93
CA LEU A 145 -12.61 2.64 -0.92
C LEU A 145 -14.03 2.66 -1.50
N ILE A 146 -14.22 3.27 -2.66
CA ILE A 146 -15.52 3.31 -3.34
C ILE A 146 -15.98 1.89 -3.71
N HIS A 147 -15.05 1.00 -4.06
CA HIS A 147 -15.34 -0.40 -4.37
C HIS A 147 -15.47 -1.32 -3.14
N ILE A 148 -14.96 -0.88 -2.00
CA ILE A 148 -14.96 -1.65 -0.74
C ILE A 148 -16.20 -1.35 0.09
N SER A 149 -16.75 -0.13 -0.01
CA SER A 149 -17.86 0.34 0.82
C SER A 149 -19.25 0.16 0.21
N GLU A 150 -19.39 -0.36 -1.00
CA GLU A 150 -20.70 -0.75 -1.52
C GLU A 150 -21.08 -2.15 -1.02
N PRO A 151 -22.00 -2.25 -0.04
CA PRO A 151 -22.69 -3.51 0.13
C PRO A 151 -23.44 -3.76 -1.17
N THR A 152 -23.28 -4.92 -1.76
CA THR A 152 -24.10 -5.41 -2.89
C THR A 152 -25.57 -5.18 -2.51
N ARG A 153 -26.16 -4.09 -2.95
CA ARG A 153 -27.58 -3.93 -2.94
C ARG A 153 -28.11 -4.91 -3.97
N LEU A 154 -28.57 -6.05 -3.47
CA LEU A 154 -29.47 -6.87 -4.26
C LEU A 154 -30.62 -5.96 -4.71
N PRO A 155 -30.97 -5.95 -6.01
CA PRO A 155 -32.15 -5.23 -6.45
C PRO A 155 -33.36 -5.77 -5.68
N PRO A 156 -34.32 -4.92 -5.31
CA PRO A 156 -35.56 -5.40 -4.71
C PRO A 156 -36.24 -6.34 -5.68
N LEU A 157 -36.65 -7.49 -5.19
CA LEU A 157 -37.52 -8.45 -5.88
C LEU A 157 -38.85 -7.78 -6.24
#